data_e4fb5dbbcb94bf2a710e9c7a695474c0
#
_entry.id   e4fb5dbbcb94bf2a710e9c7a695474c0
#
_cell.length_a   1.000
_cell.length_b   1.000
_cell.length_c   1.000
_cell.angle_alpha   90.00
_cell.angle_beta   90.00
_cell.angle_gamma   90.00
#
_symmetry.space_group_name_H-M   'P 1'
#
loop_
_entity.id
_entity.type
_entity.pdbx_description
1 polymer ?
#
loop_
_entity_poly.entity_id
_entity_poly.type
_entity_poly.pdbx_seq_one_letter_code
_entity_poly.pdbx_strand_id
1 'polypeptide(L)'
;MLPANFGPKVAEYLGDKCSGVQVLVEQYLDFVLNRMFRESLLVHAERTPQISYNPDRSRYRRLHVAAWVPPVDGPTRLDHSRQEYQEPDDATLFSNDPGIKAALDALSARWPWTLSRQEVVDAVHARLLSAGFNPSADLADHIDDVIGVLIMQGAAHFRLDPVLPEPAPAPLRLDETARRMAELTRSETDASTFNLWHETLILSPADRHLLPLLDGTRDRDELLDALLAVHRENPIPIERDGKQVSGEAEMRDALAEHIDALPERLAE
;
A
#
# COMPACT_ATOMS: atom_id res chain seq x y z
N MET A 1 12.59 13.43 -5.42
CA MET A 1 12.21 13.73 -6.83
C MET A 1 13.45 14.17 -7.57
N LEU A 2 13.66 13.74 -8.82
CA LEU A 2 14.87 14.05 -9.59
C LEU A 2 14.61 15.20 -10.55
N PRO A 3 15.62 16.07 -10.83
CA PRO A 3 15.50 17.15 -11.83
C PRO A 3 15.04 16.66 -13.20
N ALA A 4 15.42 15.43 -13.57
CA ALA A 4 15.01 14.80 -14.82
C ALA A 4 13.48 14.64 -14.98
N ASN A 5 12.72 14.58 -13.88
CA ASN A 5 11.26 14.51 -13.90
C ASN A 5 10.61 15.78 -14.47
N PHE A 6 11.37 16.89 -14.53
CA PHE A 6 10.94 18.17 -15.10
C PHE A 6 11.46 18.40 -16.53
N GLY A 7 12.08 17.38 -17.09
CA GLY A 7 12.64 17.39 -18.44
C GLY A 7 14.14 17.74 -18.50
N PRO A 8 14.79 17.41 -19.63
CA PRO A 8 16.25 17.48 -19.74
C PRO A 8 16.81 18.91 -19.60
N LYS A 9 16.09 19.91 -20.09
CA LYS A 9 16.53 21.33 -19.99
C LYS A 9 16.58 21.81 -18.54
N VAL A 10 15.62 21.40 -17.70
CA VAL A 10 15.60 21.75 -16.27
C VAL A 10 16.72 21.01 -15.55
N ALA A 11 16.94 19.74 -15.85
CA ALA A 11 18.02 18.96 -15.26
C ALA A 11 19.41 19.56 -15.59
N GLU A 12 19.66 19.94 -16.83
CA GLU A 12 20.88 20.60 -17.28
C GLU A 12 21.09 21.97 -16.57
N TYR A 13 20.06 22.82 -16.61
CA TYR A 13 20.10 24.13 -15.95
C TYR A 13 20.41 24.04 -14.45
N LEU A 14 19.73 23.13 -13.73
CA LEU A 14 19.97 22.96 -12.29
C LEU A 14 21.34 22.33 -12.02
N GLY A 15 21.79 21.40 -12.86
CA GLY A 15 23.14 20.84 -12.78
C GLY A 15 24.22 21.92 -12.85
N ASP A 16 24.15 22.80 -13.85
CA ASP A 16 25.08 23.89 -14.03
C ASP A 16 24.98 24.96 -12.93
N LYS A 17 23.73 25.38 -12.61
CA LYS A 17 23.49 26.46 -11.64
C LYS A 17 23.90 26.07 -10.23
N CYS A 18 23.73 24.82 -9.87
CA CYS A 18 24.03 24.31 -8.54
C CYS A 18 25.41 23.63 -8.44
N SER A 19 26.17 23.59 -9.53
CA SER A 19 27.51 22.98 -9.59
C SER A 19 27.53 21.54 -9.02
N GLY A 20 26.46 20.77 -9.24
CA GLY A 20 26.32 19.40 -8.74
C GLY A 20 26.03 19.28 -7.23
N VAL A 21 25.82 20.39 -6.51
CA VAL A 21 25.49 20.35 -5.08
C VAL A 21 24.00 19.98 -4.92
N GLN A 22 23.73 18.73 -4.54
CA GLN A 22 22.38 18.18 -4.43
C GLN A 22 21.44 19.02 -3.56
N VAL A 23 21.91 19.50 -2.41
CA VAL A 23 21.10 20.33 -1.49
C VAL A 23 20.57 21.57 -2.19
N LEU A 24 21.40 22.23 -3.03
CA LEU A 24 20.98 23.40 -3.80
C LEU A 24 19.96 23.03 -4.88
N VAL A 25 20.18 21.91 -5.59
CA VAL A 25 19.23 21.40 -6.58
C VAL A 25 17.87 21.19 -5.94
N GLU A 26 17.83 20.52 -4.79
CA GLU A 26 16.59 20.26 -4.08
C GLU A 26 15.91 21.53 -3.57
N GLN A 27 16.67 22.53 -3.12
CA GLN A 27 16.10 23.83 -2.74
C GLN A 27 15.42 24.53 -3.91
N TYR A 28 16.00 24.49 -5.12
CA TYR A 28 15.33 25.01 -6.30
C TYR A 28 14.05 24.24 -6.64
N LEU A 29 14.08 22.91 -6.51
CA LEU A 29 12.89 22.07 -6.73
C LEU A 29 11.80 22.33 -5.68
N ASP A 30 12.15 22.63 -4.43
CA ASP A 30 11.18 23.01 -3.41
C ASP A 30 10.37 24.25 -3.81
N PHE A 31 11.03 25.27 -4.41
CA PHE A 31 10.33 26.45 -4.94
C PHE A 31 9.39 26.08 -6.11
N VAL A 32 9.86 25.25 -7.04
CA VAL A 32 9.06 24.84 -8.20
C VAL A 32 7.81 24.06 -7.77
N LEU A 33 7.96 23.24 -6.73
CA LEU A 33 6.90 22.37 -6.20
C LEU A 33 6.05 23.04 -5.12
N ASN A 34 6.36 24.32 -4.76
CA ASN A 34 5.74 24.99 -3.62
C ASN A 34 5.80 24.18 -2.33
N ARG A 35 6.92 23.47 -2.11
CA ARG A 35 7.12 22.62 -0.95
C ARG A 35 7.56 23.46 0.24
N MET A 36 6.74 23.52 1.29
CA MET A 36 7.06 24.28 2.51
C MET A 36 7.94 23.49 3.48
N PHE A 37 7.82 22.17 3.47
CA PHE A 37 8.58 21.27 4.35
C PHE A 37 9.23 20.17 3.54
N ARG A 38 10.43 19.76 3.95
CA ARG A 38 11.16 18.66 3.35
C ARG A 38 11.75 17.76 4.42
N GLU A 39 11.52 16.48 4.29
CA GLU A 39 12.23 15.47 5.04
C GLU A 39 13.61 15.24 4.42
N SER A 40 14.65 15.21 5.25
CA SER A 40 16.02 14.99 4.81
C SER A 40 16.69 13.92 5.64
N LEU A 41 17.24 12.92 4.98
CA LEU A 41 18.08 11.92 5.63
C LEU A 41 19.48 12.50 5.82
N LEU A 42 19.94 12.56 7.08
CA LEU A 42 21.26 13.07 7.43
C LEU A 42 22.21 11.92 7.77
N VAL A 43 23.46 12.07 7.37
CA VAL A 43 24.54 11.16 7.74
C VAL A 43 25.72 11.94 8.28
N HIS A 44 26.63 11.30 9.01
CA HIS A 44 27.86 11.92 9.47
C HIS A 44 28.68 12.43 8.27
N ALA A 45 29.30 13.62 8.41
CA ALA A 45 30.08 14.27 7.36
C ALA A 45 31.18 13.37 6.77
N GLU A 46 31.79 12.53 7.57
CA GLU A 46 32.81 11.56 7.17
C GLU A 46 32.29 10.53 6.12
N ARG A 47 30.97 10.30 6.09
CA ARG A 47 30.32 9.40 5.13
C ARG A 47 29.89 10.07 3.83
N THR A 48 30.10 11.38 3.68
CA THR A 48 29.76 12.12 2.45
C THR A 48 30.28 11.44 1.17
N PRO A 49 31.51 10.91 1.11
CA PRO A 49 32.01 10.22 -0.10
C PRO A 49 31.26 8.92 -0.45
N GLN A 50 30.48 8.39 0.49
CA GLN A 50 29.70 7.16 0.30
C GLN A 50 28.25 7.43 -0.16
N ILE A 51 27.85 8.70 -0.22
CA ILE A 51 26.50 9.08 -0.66
C ILE A 51 26.42 8.89 -2.19
N SER A 52 25.43 8.13 -2.62
CA SER A 52 25.03 8.03 -4.02
C SER A 52 23.60 8.55 -4.16
N TYR A 53 23.40 9.48 -5.08
CA TYR A 53 22.07 10.00 -5.41
C TYR A 53 21.39 9.20 -6.53
N ASN A 54 22.12 8.28 -7.15
CA ASN A 54 21.57 7.33 -8.10
C ASN A 54 21.21 6.05 -7.38
N PRO A 55 19.97 5.56 -7.48
CA PRO A 55 19.58 4.29 -6.90
C PRO A 55 20.45 3.14 -7.42
N ASP A 56 21.00 2.36 -6.52
CA ASP A 56 21.71 1.13 -6.86
C ASP A 56 20.70 0.00 -7.04
N ARG A 57 20.35 -0.30 -8.29
CA ARG A 57 19.37 -1.33 -8.64
C ARG A 57 19.75 -2.73 -8.13
N SER A 58 21.03 -3.01 -7.93
CA SER A 58 21.45 -4.30 -7.38
C SER A 58 20.91 -4.56 -5.98
N ARG A 59 20.56 -3.48 -5.25
CA ARG A 59 19.98 -3.56 -3.91
C ARG A 59 18.53 -4.00 -3.91
N TYR A 60 17.79 -3.82 -5.01
CA TYR A 60 16.39 -4.27 -5.13
C TYR A 60 16.24 -5.78 -4.91
N ARG A 61 17.29 -6.56 -5.22
CA ARG A 61 17.34 -8.02 -4.96
C ARG A 61 17.18 -8.39 -3.49
N ARG A 62 17.38 -7.43 -2.58
CA ARG A 62 17.28 -7.63 -1.12
C ARG A 62 15.95 -7.12 -0.56
N LEU A 63 15.13 -6.50 -1.40
CA LEU A 63 13.86 -5.92 -0.96
C LEU A 63 12.74 -6.95 -1.06
N HIS A 64 11.83 -6.84 -0.11
CA HIS A 64 10.51 -7.42 -0.15
C HIS A 64 9.55 -6.29 -0.50
N VAL A 65 8.75 -6.47 -1.55
CA VAL A 65 7.95 -5.42 -2.17
C VAL A 65 6.47 -5.79 -2.10
N ALA A 66 5.63 -4.83 -1.77
CA ALA A 66 4.18 -4.93 -1.85
C ALA A 66 3.65 -3.73 -2.66
N ALA A 67 2.67 -3.97 -3.51
CA ALA A 67 2.00 -2.91 -4.25
C ALA A 67 0.56 -3.34 -4.56
N TRP A 68 -0.36 -2.40 -4.49
CA TRP A 68 -1.72 -2.57 -4.94
C TRP A 68 -1.98 -1.66 -6.13
N VAL A 69 -1.89 -2.22 -7.32
CA VAL A 69 -1.99 -1.52 -8.60
C VAL A 69 -2.93 -2.32 -9.51
N PRO A 70 -4.23 -2.40 -9.15
CA PRO A 70 -5.19 -3.18 -9.91
C PRO A 70 -5.50 -2.54 -11.26
N PRO A 71 -5.94 -3.32 -12.26
CA PRO A 71 -6.45 -2.77 -13.49
C PRO A 71 -7.75 -2.00 -13.24
N VAL A 72 -7.90 -0.85 -13.92
CA VAL A 72 -9.11 0.00 -13.83
C VAL A 72 -10.31 -0.72 -14.45
N ASP A 73 -10.12 -1.41 -15.57
CA ASP A 73 -11.17 -2.08 -16.32
C ASP A 73 -10.98 -3.60 -16.33
N GLY A 74 -11.77 -4.31 -15.52
CA GLY A 74 -11.84 -5.77 -15.53
C GLY A 74 -10.54 -6.46 -15.10
N PRO A 75 -10.33 -7.74 -15.43
CA PRO A 75 -9.12 -8.47 -15.05
C PRO A 75 -7.92 -8.05 -15.91
N THR A 76 -6.71 -8.33 -15.39
CA THR A 76 -5.46 -8.15 -16.15
C THR A 76 -5.46 -8.94 -17.43
N ARG A 77 -5.23 -8.27 -18.56
CA ARG A 77 -5.10 -8.88 -19.90
C ARG A 77 -3.63 -9.06 -20.24
N LEU A 78 -3.16 -10.30 -20.23
CA LEU A 78 -1.78 -10.63 -20.61
C LEU A 78 -1.63 -10.70 -22.14
N ASP A 79 -1.72 -9.54 -22.78
CA ASP A 79 -1.55 -9.32 -24.21
C ASP A 79 -0.84 -7.98 -24.46
N HIS A 80 -0.66 -7.58 -25.72
CA HIS A 80 -0.03 -6.29 -26.08
C HIS A 80 -1.04 -5.13 -26.21
N SER A 81 -2.30 -5.30 -25.76
CA SER A 81 -3.26 -4.20 -25.69
C SER A 81 -2.86 -3.23 -24.57
N ARG A 82 -3.14 -1.93 -24.74
CA ARG A 82 -2.97 -0.96 -23.66
C ARG A 82 -4.01 -1.21 -22.58
N GLN A 83 -3.56 -1.28 -21.34
CA GLN A 83 -4.41 -1.40 -20.15
C GLN A 83 -3.99 -0.36 -19.10
N GLU A 84 -4.98 0.18 -18.43
CA GLU A 84 -4.85 1.18 -17.38
C GLU A 84 -4.91 0.51 -16.01
N TYR A 85 -4.09 1.00 -15.09
CA TYR A 85 -3.96 0.51 -13.73
C TYR A 85 -4.09 1.68 -12.78
N GLN A 86 -4.77 1.45 -11.66
CA GLN A 86 -4.94 2.43 -10.60
C GLN A 86 -3.70 2.42 -9.70
N GLU A 87 -3.06 3.58 -9.51
CA GLU A 87 -2.03 3.78 -8.50
C GLU A 87 -2.64 4.39 -7.23
N PRO A 88 -1.92 4.37 -6.09
CA PRO A 88 -2.28 5.18 -4.94
C PRO A 88 -2.47 6.66 -5.33
N ASP A 89 -3.26 7.40 -4.56
CA ASP A 89 -3.56 8.83 -4.79
C ASP A 89 -4.28 9.14 -6.11
N ASP A 90 -5.08 8.21 -6.63
CA ASP A 90 -5.85 8.34 -7.87
C ASP A 90 -5.01 8.58 -9.13
N ALA A 91 -3.70 8.39 -9.07
CA ALA A 91 -2.86 8.36 -10.25
C ALA A 91 -3.11 7.11 -11.09
N THR A 92 -2.74 7.15 -12.36
CA THR A 92 -2.91 6.02 -13.27
C THR A 92 -1.64 5.68 -14.03
N LEU A 93 -1.39 4.39 -14.17
CA LEU A 93 -0.31 3.81 -14.94
C LEU A 93 -0.86 3.08 -16.16
N PHE A 94 -0.19 3.17 -17.29
CA PHE A 94 -0.57 2.44 -18.51
C PHE A 94 0.52 1.47 -18.90
N SER A 95 0.14 0.26 -19.30
CA SER A 95 1.07 -0.70 -19.89
C SER A 95 0.43 -1.47 -21.05
N ASN A 96 1.26 -1.77 -22.06
CA ASN A 96 0.97 -2.71 -23.12
C ASN A 96 1.96 -3.89 -23.13
N ASP A 97 2.85 -3.94 -22.15
CA ASP A 97 3.82 -5.01 -21.99
C ASP A 97 3.25 -6.13 -21.10
N PRO A 98 3.16 -7.39 -21.61
CA PRO A 98 2.63 -8.50 -20.82
C PRO A 98 3.44 -8.80 -19.55
N GLY A 99 4.76 -8.57 -19.55
CA GLY A 99 5.62 -8.78 -18.39
C GLY A 99 5.33 -7.77 -17.27
N ILE A 100 5.19 -6.47 -17.62
CA ILE A 100 4.79 -5.42 -16.67
C ILE A 100 3.41 -5.74 -16.09
N LYS A 101 2.44 -6.05 -16.94
CA LYS A 101 1.07 -6.40 -16.52
C LYS A 101 1.06 -7.60 -15.56
N ALA A 102 1.84 -8.64 -15.87
CA ALA A 102 1.97 -9.81 -15.02
C ALA A 102 2.61 -9.48 -13.66
N ALA A 103 3.55 -8.51 -13.61
CA ALA A 103 4.17 -8.06 -12.36
C ALA A 103 3.18 -7.27 -11.49
N LEU A 104 2.42 -6.33 -12.09
CA LEU A 104 1.39 -5.57 -11.39
C LEU A 104 0.31 -6.49 -10.81
N ASP A 105 -0.14 -7.48 -11.62
CA ASP A 105 -1.12 -8.49 -11.19
C ASP A 105 -0.58 -9.38 -10.07
N ALA A 106 0.70 -9.80 -10.14
CA ALA A 106 1.34 -10.62 -9.10
C ALA A 106 1.43 -9.88 -7.77
N LEU A 107 1.82 -8.60 -7.79
CA LEU A 107 1.93 -7.77 -6.60
C LEU A 107 0.54 -7.46 -6.01
N SER A 108 -0.42 -7.04 -6.85
CA SER A 108 -1.78 -6.74 -6.41
C SER A 108 -2.49 -7.97 -5.81
N ALA A 109 -2.29 -9.15 -6.40
CA ALA A 109 -2.86 -10.41 -5.88
C ALA A 109 -2.27 -10.81 -4.51
N ARG A 110 -1.12 -10.24 -4.12
CA ARG A 110 -0.45 -10.56 -2.86
C ARG A 110 -0.64 -9.48 -1.80
N TRP A 111 -1.10 -8.31 -2.20
CA TRP A 111 -1.35 -7.19 -1.28
C TRP A 111 -2.19 -7.62 -0.08
N PRO A 112 -1.91 -7.15 1.15
CA PRO A 112 -0.87 -6.18 1.54
C PRO A 112 0.49 -6.82 1.89
N TRP A 113 0.67 -8.12 1.62
CA TRP A 113 1.87 -8.88 1.94
C TRP A 113 2.96 -8.68 0.89
N THR A 114 4.20 -8.83 1.32
CA THR A 114 5.33 -8.64 0.42
C THR A 114 5.66 -9.88 -0.40
N LEU A 115 6.22 -9.64 -1.58
CA LEU A 115 6.98 -10.62 -2.34
C LEU A 115 8.44 -10.22 -2.38
N SER A 116 9.35 -11.19 -2.24
CA SER A 116 10.74 -10.99 -2.60
C SER A 116 10.86 -10.79 -4.12
N ARG A 117 11.93 -10.16 -4.56
CA ARG A 117 12.23 -10.00 -5.98
C ARG A 117 12.15 -11.33 -6.75
N GLN A 118 12.67 -12.43 -6.17
CA GLN A 118 12.64 -13.72 -6.82
C GLN A 118 11.22 -14.27 -6.96
N GLU A 119 10.38 -14.13 -5.93
CA GLU A 119 8.96 -14.53 -5.99
C GLU A 119 8.19 -13.74 -7.05
N VAL A 120 8.50 -12.44 -7.23
CA VAL A 120 7.90 -11.65 -8.33
C VAL A 120 8.32 -12.21 -9.68
N VAL A 121 9.62 -12.49 -9.90
CA VAL A 121 10.14 -13.07 -11.15
C VAL A 121 9.46 -14.41 -11.43
N ASP A 122 9.38 -15.30 -10.44
CA ASP A 122 8.77 -16.63 -10.58
C ASP A 122 7.28 -16.53 -10.89
N ALA A 123 6.57 -15.63 -10.21
CA ALA A 123 5.15 -15.39 -10.44
C ALA A 123 4.86 -14.83 -11.83
N VAL A 124 5.68 -13.89 -12.30
CA VAL A 124 5.58 -13.32 -13.66
C VAL A 124 5.88 -14.38 -14.71
N HIS A 125 6.94 -15.15 -14.50
CA HIS A 125 7.32 -16.23 -15.39
C HIS A 125 6.18 -17.26 -15.57
N ALA A 126 5.57 -17.70 -14.47
CA ALA A 126 4.45 -18.63 -14.49
C ALA A 126 3.22 -18.05 -15.20
N ARG A 127 2.88 -16.78 -14.94
CA ARG A 127 1.75 -16.10 -15.61
C ARG A 127 1.94 -15.96 -17.10
N LEU A 128 3.15 -15.56 -17.55
CA LEU A 128 3.47 -15.43 -18.96
C LEU A 128 3.37 -16.77 -19.69
N LEU A 129 3.94 -17.83 -19.10
CA LEU A 129 3.82 -19.17 -19.67
C LEU A 129 2.36 -19.63 -19.79
N SER A 130 1.55 -19.39 -18.76
CA SER A 130 0.13 -19.78 -18.78
C SER A 130 -0.67 -19.02 -19.83
N ALA A 131 -0.24 -17.79 -20.19
CA ALA A 131 -0.83 -16.97 -21.26
C ALA A 131 -0.23 -17.27 -22.64
N GLY A 132 0.68 -18.24 -22.76
CA GLY A 132 1.29 -18.65 -24.03
C GLY A 132 2.48 -17.79 -24.49
N PHE A 133 3.02 -16.96 -23.61
CA PHE A 133 4.25 -16.19 -23.87
C PHE A 133 5.48 -16.98 -23.41
N ASN A 134 6.58 -16.82 -24.13
CA ASN A 134 7.89 -17.30 -23.68
C ASN A 134 8.60 -16.15 -22.97
N PRO A 135 8.86 -16.27 -21.65
CA PRO A 135 9.60 -15.24 -20.92
C PRO A 135 11.00 -15.07 -21.51
N SER A 136 11.45 -13.83 -21.63
CA SER A 136 12.79 -13.52 -22.13
C SER A 136 13.89 -13.86 -21.10
N ALA A 137 15.12 -13.99 -21.56
CA ALA A 137 16.26 -14.28 -20.69
C ALA A 137 16.59 -13.12 -19.72
N ASP A 138 16.19 -11.91 -20.06
CA ASP A 138 16.36 -10.67 -19.30
C ASP A 138 15.13 -10.31 -18.43
N LEU A 139 14.17 -11.23 -18.29
CA LEU A 139 12.95 -11.01 -17.49
C LEU A 139 13.28 -10.47 -16.09
N ALA A 140 14.29 -11.01 -15.47
CA ALA A 140 14.70 -10.64 -14.12
C ALA A 140 15.19 -9.19 -14.02
N ASP A 141 15.90 -8.70 -15.03
CA ASP A 141 16.36 -7.31 -15.09
C ASP A 141 15.18 -6.37 -15.42
N HIS A 142 14.25 -6.83 -16.26
CA HIS A 142 13.01 -6.11 -16.54
C HIS A 142 12.15 -5.94 -15.28
N ILE A 143 12.05 -6.96 -14.44
CA ILE A 143 11.36 -6.87 -13.13
C ILE A 143 12.07 -5.90 -12.18
N ASP A 144 13.41 -5.88 -12.16
CA ASP A 144 14.17 -4.89 -11.39
C ASP A 144 13.82 -3.45 -11.82
N ASP A 145 13.62 -3.22 -13.12
CA ASP A 145 13.18 -1.92 -13.66
C ASP A 145 11.74 -1.59 -13.22
N VAL A 146 10.82 -2.53 -13.29
CA VAL A 146 9.42 -2.35 -12.84
C VAL A 146 9.36 -2.00 -11.37
N ILE A 147 10.04 -2.78 -10.51
CA ILE A 147 10.11 -2.51 -9.07
C ILE A 147 10.71 -1.12 -8.81
N GLY A 148 11.77 -0.76 -9.53
CA GLY A 148 12.39 0.55 -9.40
C GLY A 148 11.45 1.70 -9.75
N VAL A 149 10.67 1.57 -10.81
CA VAL A 149 9.67 2.56 -11.22
C VAL A 149 8.58 2.69 -10.17
N LEU A 150 8.01 1.59 -9.70
CA LEU A 150 6.96 1.60 -8.67
C LEU A 150 7.44 2.26 -7.37
N ILE A 151 8.66 1.94 -6.92
CA ILE A 151 9.26 2.57 -5.72
C ILE A 151 9.46 4.08 -5.94
N MET A 152 9.98 4.49 -7.09
CA MET A 152 10.25 5.90 -7.38
C MET A 152 8.98 6.74 -7.54
N GLN A 153 7.87 6.12 -7.95
CA GLN A 153 6.56 6.76 -8.06
C GLN A 153 5.79 6.76 -6.73
N GLY A 154 6.25 6.00 -5.73
CA GLY A 154 5.53 5.82 -4.47
C GLY A 154 4.36 4.82 -4.58
N ALA A 155 4.30 4.08 -5.68
CA ALA A 155 3.27 3.07 -5.93
C ALA A 155 3.57 1.69 -5.31
N ALA A 156 4.73 1.54 -4.67
CA ALA A 156 5.11 0.32 -3.97
C ALA A 156 5.75 0.61 -2.62
N HIS A 157 5.36 -0.19 -1.65
CA HIS A 157 6.03 -0.29 -0.36
C HIS A 157 7.16 -1.32 -0.42
N PHE A 158 8.18 -1.14 0.39
CA PHE A 158 9.30 -2.06 0.44
C PHE A 158 9.93 -2.15 1.82
N ARG A 159 10.46 -3.33 2.14
CA ARG A 159 11.19 -3.62 3.40
C ARG A 159 12.38 -4.53 3.13
N LEU A 160 13.31 -4.59 4.09
CA LEU A 160 14.40 -5.57 4.08
C LEU A 160 13.93 -6.93 4.61
N ASP A 161 12.97 -6.94 5.52
CA ASP A 161 12.36 -8.14 6.07
C ASP A 161 10.98 -8.37 5.44
N PRO A 162 10.58 -9.62 5.19
CA PRO A 162 9.28 -9.91 4.61
C PRO A 162 8.15 -9.54 5.56
N VAL A 163 7.05 -9.08 4.98
CA VAL A 163 5.75 -9.00 5.63
C VAL A 163 4.92 -10.16 5.10
N LEU A 164 4.67 -11.14 5.95
CA LEU A 164 3.98 -12.38 5.58
C LEU A 164 2.58 -12.40 6.21
N PRO A 165 1.61 -13.08 5.56
CA PRO A 165 0.32 -13.29 6.16
C PRO A 165 0.48 -14.12 7.44
N GLU A 166 0.02 -13.57 8.54
CA GLU A 166 -0.10 -14.28 9.79
C GLU A 166 -1.57 -14.57 10.06
N PRO A 167 -1.92 -15.77 10.55
CA PRO A 167 -3.29 -16.03 10.99
C PRO A 167 -3.68 -15.03 12.06
N ALA A 168 -4.84 -14.42 11.93
CA ALA A 168 -5.37 -13.56 12.98
C ALA A 168 -5.46 -14.36 14.29
N PRO A 169 -5.06 -13.77 15.42
CA PRO A 169 -5.19 -14.44 16.71
C PRO A 169 -6.67 -14.78 16.99
N ALA A 170 -6.91 -15.93 17.56
CA ALA A 170 -8.25 -16.34 17.98
C ALA A 170 -8.25 -16.60 19.48
N PRO A 171 -8.95 -15.82 20.31
CA PRO A 171 -9.77 -14.62 19.95
C PRO A 171 -8.98 -13.45 19.39
N LEU A 172 -9.65 -12.58 18.61
CA LEU A 172 -9.05 -11.40 18.01
C LEU A 172 -8.45 -10.48 19.10
N ARG A 173 -7.22 -10.06 18.88
CA ARG A 173 -6.50 -9.22 19.82
C ARG A 173 -5.76 -8.10 19.10
N LEU A 174 -5.99 -6.88 19.56
CA LEU A 174 -5.28 -5.69 19.14
C LEU A 174 -4.34 -5.22 20.27
N ASP A 175 -3.27 -4.53 19.90
CA ASP A 175 -2.37 -3.91 20.88
C ASP A 175 -3.12 -2.98 21.84
N GLU A 176 -2.68 -2.92 23.10
CA GLU A 176 -3.33 -2.12 24.13
C GLU A 176 -3.35 -0.62 23.77
N THR A 177 -2.27 -0.12 23.16
CA THR A 177 -2.17 1.28 22.77
C THR A 177 -3.18 1.61 21.69
N ALA A 178 -3.30 0.75 20.66
CA ALA A 178 -4.26 0.93 19.58
C ALA A 178 -5.71 0.85 20.10
N ARG A 179 -6.02 -0.09 20.98
CA ARG A 179 -7.34 -0.19 21.64
C ARG A 179 -7.66 1.06 22.46
N ARG A 180 -6.67 1.57 23.20
CA ARG A 180 -6.84 2.77 24.01
C ARG A 180 -7.08 4.01 23.16
N MET A 181 -6.36 4.14 22.05
CA MET A 181 -6.60 5.21 21.08
C MET A 181 -8.00 5.12 20.49
N ALA A 182 -8.43 3.95 20.02
CA ALA A 182 -9.78 3.75 19.49
C ALA A 182 -10.87 4.08 20.54
N GLU A 183 -10.66 3.78 21.83
CA GLU A 183 -11.57 4.15 22.89
C GLU A 183 -11.65 5.68 23.11
N LEU A 184 -10.50 6.36 23.11
CA LEU A 184 -10.43 7.81 23.32
C LEU A 184 -11.04 8.60 22.16
N THR A 185 -10.85 8.13 20.92
CA THR A 185 -11.33 8.82 19.71
C THR A 185 -12.68 8.31 19.21
N ARG A 186 -13.33 7.37 19.91
CA ARG A 186 -14.56 6.71 19.47
C ARG A 186 -15.69 7.64 19.05
N SER A 187 -15.79 8.81 19.68
CA SER A 187 -16.82 9.82 19.38
C SER A 187 -16.44 10.77 18.24
N GLU A 188 -15.20 10.72 17.77
CA GLU A 188 -14.71 11.60 16.72
C GLU A 188 -15.10 11.05 15.33
N THR A 189 -15.47 11.93 14.42
CA THR A 189 -15.88 11.54 13.06
C THR A 189 -14.71 11.08 12.20
N ASP A 190 -13.52 11.56 12.50
CA ASP A 190 -12.24 11.27 11.86
C ASP A 190 -11.35 10.34 12.69
N ALA A 191 -11.96 9.57 13.60
CA ALA A 191 -11.24 8.54 14.34
C ALA A 191 -10.48 7.61 13.38
N SER A 192 -9.21 7.39 13.65
CA SER A 192 -8.32 6.68 12.76
C SER A 192 -7.39 5.71 13.50
N THR A 193 -6.84 4.78 12.76
CA THR A 193 -5.75 3.89 13.16
C THR A 193 -4.72 3.81 12.03
N PHE A 194 -3.77 2.91 12.11
CA PHE A 194 -2.77 2.69 11.08
C PHE A 194 -2.80 1.24 10.61
N ASN A 195 -2.62 1.08 9.30
CA ASN A 195 -2.46 -0.23 8.70
C ASN A 195 -1.03 -0.78 8.90
N LEU A 196 -0.78 -1.93 8.29
CA LEU A 196 0.52 -2.60 8.28
C LEU A 196 1.66 -1.76 7.69
N TRP A 197 1.32 -0.77 6.85
CA TRP A 197 2.24 0.12 6.15
C TRP A 197 2.38 1.50 6.82
N HIS A 198 1.79 1.67 8.02
CA HIS A 198 1.72 2.95 8.75
C HIS A 198 0.92 4.04 8.01
N GLU A 199 0.01 3.64 7.15
CA GLU A 199 -0.93 4.55 6.51
C GLU A 199 -2.14 4.75 7.41
N THR A 200 -2.73 5.94 7.34
CA THR A 200 -3.88 6.28 8.17
C THR A 200 -5.15 5.61 7.63
N LEU A 201 -5.79 4.80 8.45
CA LEU A 201 -7.10 4.20 8.19
C LEU A 201 -8.17 4.95 8.97
N ILE A 202 -9.14 5.54 8.28
CA ILE A 202 -10.30 6.13 8.93
C ILE A 202 -11.24 5.03 9.38
N LEU A 203 -11.57 5.03 10.66
CA LEU A 203 -12.40 4.00 11.26
C LEU A 203 -13.87 4.17 10.87
N SER A 204 -14.49 3.11 10.39
CA SER A 204 -15.94 3.05 10.20
C SER A 204 -16.66 3.22 11.54
N PRO A 205 -17.95 3.63 11.55
CA PRO A 205 -18.73 3.69 12.77
C PRO A 205 -18.74 2.37 13.56
N ALA A 206 -18.75 1.21 12.90
CA ALA A 206 -18.69 -0.09 13.54
C ALA A 206 -17.31 -0.37 14.15
N ASP A 207 -16.21 -0.02 13.45
CA ASP A 207 -14.84 -0.24 13.93
C ASP A 207 -14.54 0.58 15.19
N ARG A 208 -15.07 1.80 15.30
CA ARG A 208 -14.91 2.64 16.52
C ARG A 208 -15.45 1.97 17.78
N HIS A 209 -16.46 1.11 17.63
CA HIS A 209 -17.02 0.34 18.74
C HIS A 209 -16.36 -1.03 18.87
N LEU A 210 -15.89 -1.62 17.79
CA LEU A 210 -15.30 -2.95 17.75
C LEU A 210 -13.86 -2.96 18.28
N LEU A 211 -12.99 -2.05 17.80
CA LEU A 211 -11.56 -2.06 18.11
C LEU A 211 -11.25 -2.04 19.63
N PRO A 212 -11.94 -1.24 20.46
CA PRO A 212 -11.72 -1.27 21.92
C PRO A 212 -12.01 -2.64 22.57
N LEU A 213 -12.85 -3.46 21.95
CA LEU A 213 -13.26 -4.76 22.47
C LEU A 213 -12.28 -5.90 22.15
N LEU A 214 -11.29 -5.65 21.27
CA LEU A 214 -10.32 -6.64 20.81
C LEU A 214 -9.18 -6.87 21.80
N ASP A 215 -9.52 -7.29 23.03
CA ASP A 215 -8.57 -7.57 24.10
C ASP A 215 -8.08 -9.04 24.14
N GLY A 216 -8.59 -9.88 23.27
CA GLY A 216 -8.29 -11.31 23.21
C GLY A 216 -9.13 -12.15 24.20
N THR A 217 -10.14 -11.56 24.84
CA THR A 217 -11.02 -12.30 25.78
C THR A 217 -12.35 -12.67 25.17
N ARG A 218 -12.78 -12.03 24.09
CA ARG A 218 -14.08 -12.22 23.44
C ARG A 218 -13.93 -13.02 22.17
N ASP A 219 -14.76 -14.02 22.04
CA ASP A 219 -14.91 -14.73 20.76
C ASP A 219 -15.74 -13.89 19.76
N ARG A 220 -15.87 -14.43 18.54
CA ARG A 220 -16.59 -13.78 17.44
C ARG A 220 -18.05 -13.47 17.78
N ASP A 221 -18.74 -14.42 18.43
CA ASP A 221 -20.16 -14.26 18.74
C ASP A 221 -20.37 -13.26 19.88
N GLU A 222 -19.48 -13.23 20.86
CA GLU A 222 -19.45 -12.24 21.94
C GLU A 222 -19.19 -10.82 21.40
N LEU A 223 -18.29 -10.67 20.41
CA LEU A 223 -18.05 -9.40 19.73
C LEU A 223 -19.29 -8.94 18.96
N LEU A 224 -19.94 -9.86 18.24
CA LEU A 224 -21.17 -9.58 17.50
C LEU A 224 -22.31 -9.16 18.43
N ASP A 225 -22.52 -9.86 19.53
CA ASP A 225 -23.56 -9.52 20.50
C ASP A 225 -23.29 -8.15 21.17
N ALA A 226 -22.02 -7.82 21.44
CA ALA A 226 -21.62 -6.51 21.94
C ALA A 226 -21.91 -5.38 20.93
N LEU A 227 -21.61 -5.57 19.65
CA LEU A 227 -21.93 -4.59 18.61
C LEU A 227 -23.44 -4.43 18.40
N LEU A 228 -24.21 -5.51 18.45
CA LEU A 228 -25.67 -5.47 18.38
C LEU A 228 -26.27 -4.73 19.59
N ALA A 229 -25.71 -4.88 20.77
CA ALA A 229 -26.12 -4.11 21.95
C ALA A 229 -25.89 -2.61 21.74
N VAL A 230 -24.70 -2.23 21.24
CA VAL A 230 -24.42 -0.83 20.89
C VAL A 230 -25.39 -0.31 19.84
N HIS A 231 -25.65 -1.08 18.78
CA HIS A 231 -26.56 -0.69 17.70
C HIS A 231 -27.99 -0.44 18.21
N ARG A 232 -28.46 -1.20 19.19
CA ARG A 232 -29.80 -1.00 19.79
C ARG A 232 -29.90 0.31 20.58
N GLU A 233 -28.81 0.73 21.21
CA GLU A 233 -28.75 2.00 21.96
C GLU A 233 -28.50 3.19 21.05
N ASN A 234 -27.54 3.04 20.13
CA ASN A 234 -27.13 4.04 19.14
C ASN A 234 -27.00 3.36 17.77
N PRO A 235 -27.94 3.59 16.86
CA PRO A 235 -27.90 2.93 15.53
C PRO A 235 -26.57 3.20 14.80
N ILE A 236 -25.85 2.12 14.53
CA ILE A 236 -24.62 2.15 13.75
C ILE A 236 -25.02 2.14 12.26
N PRO A 237 -24.66 3.16 11.47
CA PRO A 237 -24.90 3.14 10.03
C PRO A 237 -24.00 2.09 9.37
N ILE A 238 -24.60 1.11 8.69
CA ILE A 238 -23.92 0.11 7.89
C ILE A 238 -24.55 0.11 6.50
N GLU A 239 -23.72 0.15 5.49
CA GLU A 239 -24.12 0.04 4.10
C GLU A 239 -23.67 -1.30 3.53
N ARG A 240 -24.56 -1.93 2.75
CA ARG A 240 -24.26 -3.13 1.96
C ARG A 240 -24.73 -2.87 0.53
N ASP A 241 -23.84 -3.04 -0.44
CA ASP A 241 -24.10 -2.75 -1.86
C ASP A 241 -24.67 -1.35 -2.12
N GLY A 242 -24.15 -0.33 -1.39
CA GLY A 242 -24.58 1.07 -1.50
C GLY A 242 -25.96 1.36 -0.94
N LYS A 243 -26.54 0.44 -0.14
CA LYS A 243 -27.82 0.62 0.55
C LYS A 243 -27.64 0.48 2.05
N GLN A 244 -28.31 1.35 2.78
CA GLN A 244 -28.33 1.26 4.23
C GLN A 244 -29.06 -0.01 4.67
N VAL A 245 -28.40 -0.80 5.52
CA VAL A 245 -28.96 -2.03 6.09
C VAL A 245 -30.09 -1.67 7.05
N SER A 246 -31.24 -2.36 6.91
CA SER A 246 -32.41 -2.19 7.75
C SER A 246 -32.99 -3.53 8.15
N GLY A 247 -33.30 -3.67 9.43
CA GLY A 247 -33.81 -4.92 9.97
C GLY A 247 -32.78 -5.69 10.81
N GLU A 248 -33.25 -6.32 11.92
CA GLU A 248 -32.36 -6.92 12.92
C GLU A 248 -31.57 -8.10 12.38
N ALA A 249 -32.18 -8.94 11.55
CA ALA A 249 -31.48 -10.10 10.96
C ALA A 249 -30.42 -9.67 9.96
N GLU A 250 -30.74 -8.75 9.06
CA GLU A 250 -29.81 -8.24 8.06
C GLU A 250 -28.65 -7.46 8.72
N MET A 251 -28.92 -6.70 9.78
CA MET A 251 -27.91 -6.03 10.58
C MET A 251 -26.97 -7.02 11.26
N ARG A 252 -27.50 -8.10 11.82
CA ARG A 252 -26.69 -9.17 12.42
C ARG A 252 -25.72 -9.77 11.41
N ASP A 253 -26.21 -10.09 10.22
CA ASP A 253 -25.39 -10.67 9.15
C ASP A 253 -24.31 -9.67 8.67
N ALA A 254 -24.67 -8.42 8.48
CA ALA A 254 -23.73 -7.39 8.06
C ALA A 254 -22.63 -7.11 9.10
N LEU A 255 -22.98 -7.06 10.39
CA LEU A 255 -22.00 -6.92 11.46
C LEU A 255 -21.11 -8.16 11.61
N ALA A 256 -21.65 -9.36 11.39
CA ALA A 256 -20.88 -10.59 11.39
C ALA A 256 -19.84 -10.61 10.27
N GLU A 257 -20.24 -10.28 9.04
CA GLU A 257 -19.33 -10.10 7.89
C GLU A 257 -18.26 -9.02 8.17
N HIS A 258 -18.67 -7.92 8.80
CA HIS A 258 -17.77 -6.83 9.17
C HIS A 258 -16.68 -7.27 10.16
N ILE A 259 -17.02 -8.11 11.16
CA ILE A 259 -16.06 -8.67 12.11
C ILE A 259 -15.12 -9.65 11.39
N ASP A 260 -15.65 -10.51 10.53
CA ASP A 260 -14.86 -11.53 9.82
C ASP A 260 -13.84 -10.88 8.85
N ALA A 261 -14.20 -9.78 8.20
CA ALA A 261 -13.31 -9.04 7.30
C ALA A 261 -12.33 -8.10 8.02
N LEU A 262 -12.44 -7.91 9.34
CA LEU A 262 -11.62 -6.94 10.07
C LEU A 262 -10.11 -7.18 9.96
N PRO A 263 -9.58 -8.41 10.08
CA PRO A 263 -8.14 -8.65 10.01
C PRO A 263 -7.54 -8.23 8.66
N GLU A 264 -8.25 -8.46 7.55
CA GLU A 264 -7.83 -8.05 6.21
C GLU A 264 -7.85 -6.53 6.07
N ARG A 265 -8.95 -5.89 6.48
CA ARG A 265 -9.08 -4.42 6.42
C ARG A 265 -8.06 -3.66 7.26
N LEU A 266 -7.62 -4.20 8.40
CA LEU A 266 -6.56 -3.58 9.21
C LEU A 266 -5.16 -3.84 8.67
N ALA A 267 -5.00 -4.83 7.79
CA ALA A 267 -3.73 -5.10 7.11
C ALA A 267 -3.56 -4.25 5.85
N GLU A 268 -4.64 -4.00 5.12
CA GLU A 268 -4.69 -3.14 3.93
C GLU A 268 -4.44 -1.67 4.25
#